data_723bc4bde9efbf6c0ca92e08abdad52a
#
_entry.id   723bc4bde9efbf6c0ca92e08abdad52a
#
_cell.length_a   1.000
_cell.length_b   1.000
_cell.length_c   1.000
_cell.angle_alpha   90.00
_cell.angle_beta   90.00
_cell.angle_gamma   90.00
#
_symmetry.space_group_name_H-M   'P 1'
#
loop_
_entity.id
_entity.type
_entity.pdbx_description
1 polymer ?
#
loop_
_entity_poly.entity_id
_entity_poly.type
_entity_poly.pdbx_seq_one_letter_code
_entity_poly.pdbx_strand_id
1 'polypeptide(L)'
;MGNFIEEFYYGNLDPQARSTKENKAVQKQMEVLMLNEDFLTENLSGESKKKFLDFVNTWGVVNGESNLDSFIMGFRLGAQFTYDTFVNDEAPFKDLLKE
;
A
#
# COMPACT_ATOMS: atom_id res chain seq x y z
N MET A 1 0.92 -6.36 -25.20
CA MET A 1 1.36 -6.14 -23.85
C MET A 1 2.88 -6.14 -23.76
N GLY A 2 3.45 -5.15 -23.11
CA GLY A 2 4.89 -5.09 -22.94
C GLY A 2 5.41 -6.18 -22.03
N ASN A 3 6.70 -6.41 -22.12
CA ASN A 3 7.38 -7.33 -21.23
C ASN A 3 7.46 -6.69 -19.84
N PHE A 4 6.86 -7.35 -18.85
CA PHE A 4 6.83 -6.83 -17.47
C PHE A 4 8.24 -6.63 -16.90
N ILE A 5 9.14 -7.57 -17.15
CA ILE A 5 10.51 -7.50 -16.66
C ILE A 5 11.25 -6.33 -17.31
N GLU A 6 11.06 -6.13 -18.60
CA GLU A 6 11.66 -5.03 -19.35
C GLU A 6 11.15 -3.68 -18.81
N GLU A 7 9.84 -3.56 -18.61
CA GLU A 7 9.25 -2.35 -18.07
C GLU A 7 9.76 -2.05 -16.66
N PHE A 8 9.93 -3.08 -15.85
CA PHE A 8 10.49 -2.92 -14.51
C PHE A 8 11.94 -2.44 -14.58
N TYR A 9 12.74 -3.03 -15.48
CA TYR A 9 14.13 -2.66 -15.66
C TYR A 9 14.28 -1.18 -16.03
N TYR A 10 13.44 -0.68 -16.91
CA TYR A 10 13.50 0.70 -17.35
C TYR A 10 12.83 1.68 -16.38
N GLY A 11 12.35 1.22 -15.26
CA GLY A 11 11.75 2.09 -14.26
C GLY A 11 10.35 2.58 -14.61
N ASN A 12 9.68 1.89 -15.53
CA ASN A 12 8.34 2.27 -15.95
C ASN A 12 7.24 1.72 -15.04
N LEU A 13 7.62 0.97 -14.02
CA LEU A 13 6.71 0.45 -13.01
C LEU A 13 7.08 1.07 -11.67
N ASP A 14 6.15 1.82 -11.10
CA ASP A 14 6.34 2.45 -9.79
C ASP A 14 5.16 2.08 -8.90
N PRO A 15 5.36 1.19 -7.92
CA PRO A 15 4.28 0.76 -7.05
C PRO A 15 3.72 1.88 -6.17
N GLN A 16 4.49 2.95 -5.98
CA GLN A 16 4.02 4.09 -5.19
C GLN A 16 3.17 5.05 -6.01
N ALA A 17 3.32 5.04 -7.32
CA ALA A 17 2.61 5.96 -8.22
C ALA A 17 1.21 5.48 -8.57
N ARG A 18 0.70 4.50 -7.87
CA ARG A 18 -0.64 4.00 -8.13
C ARG A 18 -1.69 5.06 -7.84
N SER A 19 -2.74 5.10 -8.66
CA SER A 19 -3.86 6.00 -8.46
C SER A 19 -4.92 5.35 -7.58
N THR A 20 -5.48 6.12 -6.64
CA THR A 20 -6.62 5.68 -5.83
C THR A 20 -7.94 6.23 -6.36
N LYS A 21 -7.94 6.86 -7.53
CA LYS A 21 -9.14 7.47 -8.09
C LYS A 21 -10.29 6.50 -8.27
N GLU A 22 -9.97 5.24 -8.58
CA GLU A 22 -10.98 4.20 -8.75
C GLU A 22 -11.48 3.64 -7.42
N ASN A 23 -10.81 3.96 -6.32
CA ASN A 23 -11.22 3.48 -5.00
C ASN A 23 -12.06 4.54 -4.30
N LYS A 24 -13.35 4.50 -4.57
CA LYS A 24 -14.29 5.50 -4.05
C LYS A 24 -14.42 5.47 -2.53
N ALA A 25 -14.26 4.30 -1.93
CA ALA A 25 -14.30 4.18 -0.47
C ALA A 25 -13.14 4.95 0.18
N VAL A 26 -11.94 4.82 -0.38
CA VAL A 26 -10.77 5.55 0.11
C VAL A 26 -10.98 7.05 -0.09
N GLN A 27 -11.43 7.46 -1.27
CA GLN A 27 -11.63 8.87 -1.56
C GLN A 27 -12.64 9.52 -0.62
N LYS A 28 -13.73 8.82 -0.34
CA LYS A 28 -14.76 9.32 0.57
C LYS A 28 -14.19 9.56 1.97
N GLN A 29 -13.40 8.62 2.46
CA GLN A 29 -12.80 8.76 3.78
C GLN A 29 -11.72 9.84 3.81
N MET A 30 -10.98 10.01 2.71
CA MET A 30 -9.99 11.08 2.61
C MET A 30 -10.64 12.45 2.65
N GLU A 31 -11.80 12.62 2.04
CA GLU A 31 -12.55 13.87 2.11
C GLU A 31 -12.95 14.19 3.54
N VAL A 32 -13.46 13.20 4.28
CA VAL A 32 -13.83 13.37 5.68
C VAL A 32 -12.60 13.76 6.50
N LEU A 33 -11.48 13.08 6.28
CA LEU A 33 -10.22 13.38 6.95
C LEU A 33 -9.79 14.82 6.72
N MET A 34 -9.81 15.26 5.48
CA MET A 34 -9.37 16.61 5.12
C MET A 34 -10.26 17.68 5.73
N LEU A 35 -11.58 17.48 5.72
CA LEU A 35 -12.51 18.43 6.31
C LEU A 35 -12.30 18.55 7.82
N ASN A 36 -12.10 17.43 8.51
CA ASN A 36 -11.86 17.41 9.93
C ASN A 36 -10.50 18.03 10.29
N GLU A 37 -9.48 17.76 9.49
CA GLU A 37 -8.16 18.34 9.70
C GLU A 37 -8.22 19.85 9.56
N ASP A 38 -8.87 20.36 8.53
CA ASP A 38 -9.02 21.80 8.31
C ASP A 38 -9.77 22.46 9.46
N PHE A 39 -10.87 21.85 9.90
CA PHE A 39 -11.66 22.37 11.01
C PHE A 39 -10.83 22.45 12.29
N LEU A 40 -10.14 21.37 12.63
CA LEU A 40 -9.35 21.32 13.87
C LEU A 40 -8.16 22.27 13.80
N THR A 41 -7.52 22.39 12.65
CA THR A 41 -6.39 23.30 12.47
C THR A 41 -6.82 24.75 12.70
N GLU A 42 -8.02 25.12 12.23
CA GLU A 42 -8.54 26.48 12.37
C GLU A 42 -9.06 26.78 13.78
N ASN A 43 -9.59 25.77 14.47
CA ASN A 43 -10.31 25.99 15.73
C ASN A 43 -9.51 25.64 16.99
N LEU A 44 -8.43 24.89 16.85
CA LEU A 44 -7.56 24.60 17.98
C LEU A 44 -6.50 25.68 18.12
N SER A 45 -6.02 25.88 19.35
CA SER A 45 -4.94 26.82 19.64
C SER A 45 -4.05 26.27 20.75
N GLY A 46 -2.88 26.88 20.92
CA GLY A 46 -1.95 26.54 21.98
C GLY A 46 -1.51 25.09 21.96
N GLU A 47 -1.47 24.48 23.14
CA GLU A 47 -0.99 23.10 23.31
C GLU A 47 -1.87 22.09 22.57
N SER A 48 -3.17 22.32 22.54
CA SER A 48 -4.10 21.43 21.82
C SER A 48 -3.81 21.39 20.35
N LYS A 49 -3.53 22.54 19.74
CA LYS A 49 -3.19 22.59 18.32
C LYS A 49 -1.87 21.89 18.03
N LYS A 50 -0.88 22.12 18.89
CA LYS A 50 0.42 21.47 18.76
C LYS A 50 0.30 19.95 18.81
N LYS A 51 -0.46 19.43 19.77
CA LYS A 51 -0.69 17.99 19.91
C LYS A 51 -1.41 17.42 18.70
N PHE A 52 -2.38 18.15 18.18
CA PHE A 52 -3.11 17.72 16.99
C PHE A 52 -2.18 17.61 15.78
N LEU A 53 -1.35 18.64 15.55
CA LEU A 53 -0.42 18.63 14.43
C LEU A 53 0.63 17.53 14.56
N ASP A 54 1.13 17.31 15.78
CA ASP A 54 2.04 16.20 16.05
C ASP A 54 1.38 14.85 15.75
N PHE A 55 0.12 14.70 16.14
CA PHE A 55 -0.65 13.49 15.86
C PHE A 55 -0.78 13.24 14.37
N VAL A 56 -1.16 14.27 13.62
CA VAL A 56 -1.31 14.16 12.16
C VAL A 56 0.01 13.76 11.51
N ASN A 57 1.09 14.42 11.88
CA ASN A 57 2.40 14.14 11.32
C ASN A 57 2.89 12.73 11.66
N THR A 58 2.72 12.33 12.91
CA THR A 58 3.13 11.00 13.38
C THR A 58 2.31 9.92 12.68
N TRP A 59 1.01 10.14 12.53
CA TRP A 59 0.15 9.21 11.81
C TRP A 59 0.59 9.06 10.37
N GLY A 60 0.99 10.15 9.72
CA GLY A 60 1.53 10.10 8.36
C GLY A 60 2.77 9.22 8.26
N VAL A 61 3.67 9.33 9.23
CA VAL A 61 4.88 8.49 9.28
C VAL A 61 4.49 7.03 9.47
N VAL A 62 3.61 6.73 10.41
CA VAL A 62 3.15 5.37 10.68
C VAL A 62 2.51 4.77 9.42
N ASN A 63 1.66 5.55 8.75
CA ASN A 63 0.98 5.10 7.55
C ASN A 63 1.97 4.79 6.42
N GLY A 64 2.98 5.65 6.23
CA GLY A 64 4.01 5.42 5.23
C GLY A 64 4.83 4.16 5.50
N GLU A 65 5.26 3.99 6.74
CA GLU A 65 6.02 2.80 7.13
C GLU A 65 5.19 1.53 7.03
N SER A 66 3.90 1.60 7.41
CA SER A 66 2.99 0.46 7.29
C SER A 66 2.74 0.08 5.83
N ASN A 67 2.65 1.06 4.94
CA ASN A 67 2.47 0.81 3.52
C ASN A 67 3.67 0.08 2.93
N LEU A 68 4.87 0.50 3.30
CA LEU A 68 6.11 -0.16 2.88
C LEU A 68 6.14 -1.60 3.39
N ASP A 69 5.86 -1.78 4.67
CA ASP A 69 5.87 -3.10 5.30
C ASP A 69 4.87 -4.03 4.62
N SER A 70 3.64 -3.56 4.39
CA SER A 70 2.60 -4.33 3.71
C SER A 70 3.00 -4.71 2.29
N PHE A 71 3.65 -3.79 1.58
CA PHE A 71 4.13 -4.06 0.23
C PHE A 71 5.18 -5.17 0.24
N ILE A 72 6.15 -5.08 1.15
CA ILE A 72 7.20 -6.08 1.26
C ILE A 72 6.61 -7.45 1.60
N MET A 73 5.71 -7.49 2.58
CA MET A 73 5.09 -8.74 3.00
C MET A 73 4.24 -9.35 1.90
N GLY A 74 3.49 -8.53 1.17
CA GLY A 74 2.69 -9.02 0.05
C GLY A 74 3.55 -9.59 -1.06
N PHE A 75 4.64 -8.89 -1.37
CA PHE A 75 5.59 -9.35 -2.39
C PHE A 75 6.19 -10.70 -2.02
N ARG A 76 6.65 -10.82 -0.77
CA ARG A 76 7.26 -12.06 -0.28
C ARG A 76 6.26 -13.20 -0.25
N LEU A 77 5.03 -12.93 0.18
CA LEU A 77 3.99 -13.94 0.23
C LEU A 77 3.67 -14.45 -1.17
N GLY A 78 3.54 -13.53 -2.14
CA GLY A 78 3.29 -13.93 -3.52
C GLY A 78 4.41 -14.78 -4.10
N ALA A 79 5.67 -14.41 -3.82
CA ALA A 79 6.82 -15.17 -4.26
C ALA A 79 6.86 -16.56 -3.64
N GLN A 80 6.48 -16.68 -2.36
CA GLN A 80 6.44 -17.96 -1.67
C GLN A 80 5.40 -18.90 -2.29
N PHE A 81 4.22 -18.37 -2.63
CA PHE A 81 3.22 -19.18 -3.32
C PHE A 81 3.71 -19.68 -4.67
N THR A 82 4.36 -18.81 -5.41
CA THR A 82 4.90 -19.17 -6.72
C THR A 82 5.99 -20.22 -6.59
N TYR A 83 6.90 -20.03 -5.65
CA TYR A 83 7.98 -20.98 -5.39
C TYR A 83 7.42 -22.35 -5.04
N ASP A 84 6.48 -22.39 -4.10
CA ASP A 84 5.87 -23.64 -3.67
C ASP A 84 5.17 -24.37 -4.83
N THR A 85 4.49 -23.60 -5.68
CA THR A 85 3.78 -24.18 -6.83
C THR A 85 4.70 -24.92 -7.77
N PHE A 86 5.89 -24.39 -8.01
CA PHE A 86 6.79 -24.95 -9.02
C PHE A 86 7.88 -25.87 -8.46
N VAL A 87 8.11 -25.84 -7.16
CA VAL A 87 9.21 -26.59 -6.56
C VAL A 87 8.72 -27.73 -5.69
N ASN A 88 7.55 -27.62 -5.07
CA ASN A 88 7.02 -28.63 -4.19
C ASN A 88 6.25 -29.69 -4.97
N ASP A 89 6.83 -30.89 -5.03
CA ASP A 89 6.22 -32.02 -5.73
C ASP A 89 5.09 -32.67 -4.93
N GLU A 90 4.93 -32.31 -3.67
CA GLU A 90 3.92 -32.89 -2.77
C GLU A 90 2.66 -32.05 -2.66
N ALA A 91 2.48 -31.10 -3.56
CA ALA A 91 1.30 -30.26 -3.56
C ALA A 91 0.03 -31.11 -3.63
N PRO A 92 -1.01 -30.76 -2.88
CA PRO A 92 -2.24 -31.57 -2.84
C PRO A 92 -3.08 -31.45 -4.09
N PHE A 93 -2.72 -30.58 -5.01
CA PHE A 93 -3.42 -30.41 -6.27
C PHE A 93 -2.56 -30.90 -7.43
N LYS A 94 -3.22 -31.27 -8.51
CA LYS A 94 -2.51 -31.72 -9.70
C LYS A 94 -1.92 -30.53 -10.44
N ASP A 95 -0.63 -30.63 -10.77
CA ASP A 95 0.04 -29.65 -11.59
C ASP A 95 -0.26 -29.93 -13.07
N LEU A 96 -1.05 -29.08 -13.68
CA LEU A 96 -1.46 -29.24 -15.07
C LEU A 96 -0.32 -28.97 -16.06
N LEU A 97 0.78 -28.41 -15.59
CA LEU A 97 1.96 -28.17 -16.43
C LEU A 97 2.89 -29.37 -16.47
N LYS A 98 2.71 -30.33 -15.59
CA LYS A 98 3.42 -31.60 -15.59
C LYS A 98 2.56 -32.66 -16.25
N GLU A 99 3.12 -33.35 -17.18
CA GLU A 99 2.45 -34.49 -17.80
C GLU A 99 3.14 -35.78 -17.48
#